data_99261e2bef2a8253272a60ab3cff6bb2
#
_entry.id   99261e2bef2a8253272a60ab3cff6bb2
#
_cell.length_a   1.000
_cell.length_b   1.000
_cell.length_c   1.000
_cell.angle_alpha   90.00
_cell.angle_beta   90.00
_cell.angle_gamma   90.00
#
_symmetry.space_group_name_H-M   'P 1'
#
loop_
_entity.id
_entity.type
_entity.pdbx_description
1 polymer ?
#
loop_
_entity_poly.entity_id
_entity_poly.type
_entity_poly.pdbx_seq_one_letter_code
_entity_poly.pdbx_strand_id
1 'polypeptide(L)'
;MAKIKCENCGAKYNGNFCPICSTPAPEQPQKMKKKWVLPVVIVVVLFLLVSCIAGGGDDVKQPSNTTNGSNSSQASPSKDSTTKTEKAPAAQAVSISEQELYNKNGIVVTAKKMQDGMFGPEISVTVENNSTQNIVVSSRSLSVNNFMLSTSGLYSDVAAGKKDNAEINLMSSELRESGISTIGEVSFYLNISSSDTYNTIDTTDLITIQTSAAGTFTQEVDDSGDEVYSGNNLRVVCKGLKKDSIWDGTVVFYLENNSGKAVSIYAENVSVNGYMVDVGMYSDLRPNTRMVDGMYLLNTELDSIDDIHDIEFNLRMFDSDTYQNIATSDVIRLEFNK
;
A
#
# COMPACT_ATOMS: atom_id res chain seq x y z
N MET A 1 -28.02 33.64 8.49
CA MET A 1 -27.30 32.53 9.15
C MET A 1 -27.60 32.59 10.66
N ALA A 2 -27.99 31.49 11.28
CA ALA A 2 -28.28 31.44 12.71
C ALA A 2 -26.97 31.53 13.49
N LYS A 3 -26.92 32.39 14.53
CA LYS A 3 -25.74 32.51 15.41
C LYS A 3 -25.64 31.31 16.33
N ILE A 4 -24.44 30.73 16.43
CA ILE A 4 -24.13 29.63 17.34
C ILE A 4 -23.91 30.20 18.75
N LYS A 5 -24.45 29.56 19.79
CA LYS A 5 -24.19 29.92 21.19
C LYS A 5 -23.04 29.03 21.71
N CYS A 6 -21.98 29.65 22.20
CA CYS A 6 -20.85 28.93 22.83
C CYS A 6 -21.29 28.23 24.08
N GLU A 7 -21.03 26.93 24.22
CA GLU A 7 -21.36 26.14 25.41
C GLU A 7 -20.47 26.50 26.62
N ASN A 8 -19.28 27.00 26.39
CA ASN A 8 -18.33 27.34 27.44
C ASN A 8 -18.54 28.74 28.02
N CYS A 9 -18.77 29.77 27.17
CA CYS A 9 -18.88 31.17 27.66
C CYS A 9 -20.22 31.83 27.35
N GLY A 10 -21.16 31.16 26.67
CA GLY A 10 -22.50 31.66 26.36
C GLY A 10 -22.56 32.71 25.22
N ALA A 11 -21.44 33.12 24.66
CA ALA A 11 -21.36 34.10 23.57
C ALA A 11 -22.02 33.60 22.27
N LYS A 12 -22.71 34.50 21.56
CA LYS A 12 -23.27 34.20 20.23
C LYS A 12 -22.32 34.65 19.14
N TYR A 13 -21.91 33.73 18.26
CA TYR A 13 -20.92 33.98 17.24
C TYR A 13 -21.28 33.27 15.90
N ASN A 14 -20.58 33.62 14.83
CA ASN A 14 -20.58 32.91 13.56
C ASN A 14 -19.16 32.47 13.26
N GLY A 15 -18.98 31.20 12.85
CA GLY A 15 -17.67 30.63 12.53
C GLY A 15 -17.39 29.33 13.28
N ASN A 16 -16.22 28.76 13.06
CA ASN A 16 -15.84 27.45 13.57
C ASN A 16 -15.28 27.49 15.02
N PHE A 17 -15.00 28.70 15.56
CA PHE A 17 -14.48 28.92 16.91
C PHE A 17 -15.11 30.12 17.56
N CYS A 18 -15.33 30.06 18.87
CA CYS A 18 -15.79 31.19 19.66
C CYS A 18 -14.68 32.26 19.76
N PRO A 19 -14.93 33.53 19.37
CA PRO A 19 -13.90 34.58 19.40
C PRO A 19 -13.54 35.03 20.84
N ILE A 20 -14.30 34.65 21.87
CA ILE A 20 -14.06 35.04 23.24
C ILE A 20 -13.23 34.01 24.03
N CYS A 21 -13.44 32.70 23.77
CA CYS A 21 -12.79 31.64 24.56
C CYS A 21 -12.17 30.54 23.70
N SER A 22 -12.10 30.73 22.36
CA SER A 22 -11.51 29.80 21.41
C SER A 22 -12.12 28.38 21.40
N THR A 23 -13.27 28.17 22.06
CA THR A 23 -13.96 26.88 22.05
C THR A 23 -14.45 26.57 20.62
N PRO A 24 -14.20 25.36 20.08
CA PRO A 24 -14.72 24.97 18.77
C PRO A 24 -16.26 24.98 18.75
N ALA A 25 -16.83 25.29 17.59
CA ALA A 25 -18.27 25.19 17.40
C ALA A 25 -18.70 23.70 17.51
N PRO A 26 -19.87 23.40 18.09
CA PRO A 26 -20.39 22.05 18.09
C PRO A 26 -20.55 21.57 16.65
N GLU A 27 -20.07 20.36 16.36
CA GLU A 27 -20.16 19.75 15.03
C GLU A 27 -21.63 19.68 14.62
N GLN A 28 -21.99 20.45 13.61
CA GLN A 28 -23.31 20.33 12.99
C GLN A 28 -23.34 19.01 12.22
N PRO A 29 -24.37 18.16 12.38
CA PRO A 29 -24.50 16.96 11.58
C PRO A 29 -24.58 17.39 10.11
N GLN A 30 -23.50 17.19 9.37
CA GLN A 30 -23.47 17.42 7.95
C GLN A 30 -24.55 16.54 7.32
N LYS A 31 -25.53 17.14 6.64
CA LYS A 31 -26.43 16.40 5.75
C LYS A 31 -25.57 15.81 4.63
N MET A 32 -25.07 14.60 4.84
CA MET A 32 -24.37 13.83 3.81
C MET A 32 -25.28 13.72 2.61
N LYS A 33 -24.86 14.31 1.49
CA LYS A 33 -25.48 14.07 0.19
C LYS A 33 -25.30 12.59 -0.12
N LYS A 34 -26.41 11.86 -0.16
CA LYS A 34 -26.59 10.39 -0.16
C LYS A 34 -26.01 9.65 -1.37
N LYS A 35 -25.05 10.22 -2.13
CA LYS A 35 -24.55 9.64 -3.39
C LYS A 35 -23.12 9.03 -3.29
N TRP A 36 -22.39 9.21 -2.19
CA TRP A 36 -20.95 8.87 -2.16
C TRP A 36 -20.52 7.80 -1.17
N VAL A 37 -21.40 7.33 -0.31
CA VAL A 37 -21.06 6.29 0.69
C VAL A 37 -21.18 4.86 0.12
N LEU A 38 -21.89 4.69 -1.01
CA LEU A 38 -22.17 3.36 -1.57
C LEU A 38 -20.93 2.59 -2.09
N PRO A 39 -19.96 3.20 -2.82
CA PRO A 39 -18.83 2.42 -3.33
C PRO A 39 -17.80 2.02 -2.27
N VAL A 40 -17.56 2.86 -1.26
CA VAL A 40 -16.57 2.54 -0.21
C VAL A 40 -17.11 1.45 0.73
N VAL A 41 -18.40 1.48 1.06
CA VAL A 41 -19.03 0.43 1.88
C VAL A 41 -19.09 -0.90 1.13
N ILE A 42 -19.29 -0.88 -0.19
CA ILE A 42 -19.31 -2.11 -1.02
C ILE A 42 -17.92 -2.76 -1.09
N VAL A 43 -16.84 -1.96 -1.18
CA VAL A 43 -15.47 -2.50 -1.18
C VAL A 43 -15.12 -3.12 0.18
N VAL A 44 -15.47 -2.48 1.28
CA VAL A 44 -15.24 -3.00 2.64
C VAL A 44 -16.11 -4.24 2.92
N VAL A 45 -17.37 -4.25 2.47
CA VAL A 45 -18.28 -5.41 2.63
C VAL A 45 -17.88 -6.55 1.72
N LEU A 46 -17.38 -6.31 0.50
CA LEU A 46 -16.82 -7.37 -0.36
C LEU A 46 -15.55 -7.98 0.23
N PHE A 47 -14.70 -7.21 0.88
CA PHE A 47 -13.52 -7.75 1.58
C PHE A 47 -13.90 -8.61 2.79
N LEU A 48 -14.99 -8.27 3.50
CA LEU A 48 -15.49 -9.04 4.65
C LEU A 48 -16.30 -10.28 4.23
N LEU A 49 -16.92 -10.30 3.04
CA LEU A 49 -17.70 -11.45 2.55
C LEU A 49 -16.84 -12.55 1.92
N VAL A 50 -15.67 -12.22 1.39
CA VAL A 50 -14.71 -13.23 0.88
C VAL A 50 -14.07 -14.03 2.03
N SER A 51 -14.06 -13.50 3.26
CA SER A 51 -13.55 -14.20 4.45
C SER A 51 -14.53 -15.21 5.08
N CYS A 52 -15.79 -15.28 4.61
CA CYS A 52 -16.83 -16.12 5.22
C CYS A 52 -17.26 -17.33 4.39
N ILE A 53 -16.61 -17.65 3.26
CA ILE A 53 -16.97 -18.80 2.40
C ILE A 53 -15.84 -19.83 2.32
N ALA A 54 -15.32 -20.23 3.46
CA ALA A 54 -14.48 -21.40 3.56
C ALA A 54 -14.85 -22.21 4.82
N GLY A 55 -15.93 -22.99 4.73
CA GLY A 55 -16.26 -23.94 5.77
C GLY A 55 -17.63 -24.56 5.60
N GLY A 56 -17.69 -25.80 5.11
CA GLY A 56 -18.88 -26.65 5.21
C GLY A 56 -19.11 -27.55 3.99
N GLY A 57 -18.54 -28.75 4.03
CA GLY A 57 -18.85 -29.78 3.07
C GLY A 57 -20.22 -30.42 3.36
N ASP A 58 -20.83 -30.96 2.34
CA ASP A 58 -21.46 -32.29 2.37
C ASP A 58 -21.93 -32.73 0.96
N ASP A 59 -21.74 -34.01 0.72
CA ASP A 59 -22.03 -34.78 -0.48
C ASP A 59 -23.49 -34.72 -0.98
N VAL A 60 -23.70 -34.66 -2.30
CA VAL A 60 -24.78 -35.44 -2.98
C VAL A 60 -24.44 -35.66 -4.46
N LYS A 61 -24.68 -36.90 -4.88
CA LYS A 61 -24.43 -37.62 -6.11
C LYS A 61 -25.00 -37.03 -7.40
N GLN A 62 -24.24 -37.29 -8.47
CA GLN A 62 -24.60 -37.23 -9.89
C GLN A 62 -25.76 -38.20 -10.25
N PRO A 63 -26.55 -37.94 -11.35
CA PRO A 63 -26.37 -38.82 -12.47
C PRO A 63 -26.31 -38.14 -13.85
N SER A 64 -25.62 -38.86 -14.71
CA SER A 64 -25.40 -38.70 -16.14
C SER A 64 -26.65 -38.63 -17.01
N ASN A 65 -26.62 -37.91 -18.13
CA ASN A 65 -26.84 -38.51 -19.44
C ASN A 65 -26.48 -37.62 -20.66
N THR A 66 -25.95 -38.29 -21.61
CA THR A 66 -25.54 -38.11 -22.98
C THR A 66 -26.60 -37.48 -23.91
N THR A 67 -26.24 -36.65 -24.92
CA THR A 67 -26.25 -37.02 -26.36
C THR A 67 -26.01 -35.83 -27.30
N ASN A 68 -25.09 -36.03 -28.20
CA ASN A 68 -24.88 -35.63 -29.61
C ASN A 68 -25.67 -34.49 -30.29
N GLY A 69 -24.95 -33.73 -31.14
CA GLY A 69 -25.52 -33.10 -32.34
C GLY A 69 -24.58 -32.08 -33.01
N SER A 70 -23.94 -32.54 -34.07
CA SER A 70 -23.09 -31.76 -35.03
C SER A 70 -23.85 -30.66 -35.78
N ASN A 71 -23.19 -29.55 -36.15
CA ASN A 71 -22.82 -29.19 -37.53
C ASN A 71 -22.30 -27.74 -37.65
N SER A 72 -21.11 -27.66 -38.17
CA SER A 72 -20.51 -26.84 -39.24
C SER A 72 -21.18 -25.53 -39.67
N SER A 73 -20.39 -24.43 -39.69
CA SER A 73 -19.98 -23.75 -40.92
C SER A 73 -19.21 -22.44 -40.70
N GLN A 74 -18.04 -22.44 -41.30
CA GLN A 74 -17.38 -21.38 -42.08
C GLN A 74 -16.80 -20.15 -41.41
N ALA A 75 -15.49 -20.09 -41.61
CA ALA A 75 -14.56 -19.01 -41.34
C ALA A 75 -14.68 -17.84 -42.32
N SER A 76 -14.30 -16.67 -41.83
CA SER A 76 -13.57 -15.68 -42.63
C SER A 76 -12.67 -14.80 -41.73
N PRO A 77 -11.51 -14.39 -42.18
CA PRO A 77 -10.37 -14.03 -41.34
C PRO A 77 -10.40 -12.56 -41.00
N SER A 78 -10.28 -12.25 -39.72
CA SER A 78 -9.97 -10.90 -39.25
C SER A 78 -8.51 -10.84 -38.80
N LYS A 79 -7.81 -9.86 -39.31
CA LYS A 79 -6.37 -9.61 -39.20
C LYS A 79 -5.87 -9.68 -37.76
N ASP A 80 -4.91 -10.52 -37.60
CA ASP A 80 -4.03 -10.68 -36.46
C ASP A 80 -3.24 -9.37 -36.22
N SER A 81 -3.55 -8.69 -35.13
CA SER A 81 -2.72 -7.66 -34.55
C SER A 81 -2.05 -8.27 -33.32
N THR A 82 -0.97 -8.95 -33.56
CA THR A 82 -0.13 -9.54 -32.52
C THR A 82 0.55 -8.42 -31.75
N THR A 83 -0.09 -7.92 -30.71
CA THR A 83 0.60 -7.19 -29.66
C THR A 83 1.41 -8.21 -28.88
N LYS A 84 2.70 -8.23 -29.16
CA LYS A 84 3.70 -9.03 -28.44
C LYS A 84 3.71 -8.54 -26.99
N THR A 85 2.95 -9.19 -26.13
CA THR A 85 3.08 -9.02 -24.69
C THR A 85 4.45 -9.57 -24.32
N GLU A 86 5.40 -8.70 -24.09
CA GLU A 86 6.73 -9.05 -23.61
C GLU A 86 6.54 -9.65 -22.22
N LYS A 87 6.70 -10.96 -22.12
CA LYS A 87 6.63 -11.71 -20.87
C LYS A 87 7.80 -11.23 -20.02
N ALA A 88 7.50 -10.50 -18.94
CA ALA A 88 8.51 -10.14 -17.95
C ALA A 88 9.35 -11.38 -17.57
N PRO A 89 10.66 -11.24 -17.35
CA PRO A 89 11.50 -12.35 -16.94
C PRO A 89 10.88 -13.00 -15.69
N ALA A 90 10.67 -14.30 -15.72
CA ALA A 90 10.21 -15.03 -14.56
C ALA A 90 11.30 -14.87 -13.47
N ALA A 91 10.93 -14.34 -12.31
CA ALA A 91 11.83 -14.26 -11.17
C ALA A 91 12.42 -15.64 -10.93
N GLN A 92 13.75 -15.72 -10.74
CA GLN A 92 14.37 -17.00 -10.43
C GLN A 92 13.78 -17.55 -9.14
N ALA A 93 13.40 -18.82 -9.14
CA ALA A 93 12.90 -19.49 -7.96
C ALA A 93 13.99 -19.47 -6.89
N VAL A 94 13.75 -18.70 -5.84
CA VAL A 94 14.65 -18.58 -4.68
C VAL A 94 14.05 -19.30 -3.50
N SER A 95 14.90 -19.78 -2.58
CA SER A 95 14.48 -20.45 -1.36
C SER A 95 14.96 -19.70 -0.12
N ILE A 96 14.32 -19.95 1.01
CA ILE A 96 14.78 -19.52 2.32
C ILE A 96 15.00 -20.75 3.21
N SER A 97 15.82 -20.61 4.25
CA SER A 97 15.87 -21.57 5.35
C SER A 97 14.74 -21.27 6.33
N GLU A 98 14.23 -22.30 7.00
CA GLU A 98 13.30 -22.12 8.11
C GLU A 98 13.96 -21.25 9.18
N GLN A 99 13.24 -20.22 9.67
CA GLN A 99 13.76 -19.24 10.61
C GLN A 99 12.68 -18.85 11.63
N GLU A 100 13.02 -18.92 12.93
CA GLU A 100 12.20 -18.33 13.98
C GLU A 100 12.34 -16.80 13.93
N LEU A 101 11.21 -16.11 13.73
CA LEU A 101 11.14 -14.66 13.59
C LEU A 101 10.82 -13.98 14.93
N TYR A 102 10.06 -14.67 15.78
CA TYR A 102 9.63 -14.18 17.08
C TYR A 102 9.31 -15.35 18.02
N ASN A 103 9.71 -15.24 19.29
CA ASN A 103 9.38 -16.22 20.33
C ASN A 103 9.38 -15.56 21.71
N LYS A 104 8.29 -14.90 22.06
CA LYS A 104 8.08 -14.27 23.39
C LYS A 104 6.61 -14.32 23.77
N ASN A 105 6.32 -14.19 25.06
CA ASN A 105 4.95 -14.07 25.59
C ASN A 105 4.01 -15.24 25.22
N GLY A 106 4.57 -16.44 24.95
CA GLY A 106 3.79 -17.57 24.47
C GLY A 106 3.41 -17.51 23.00
N ILE A 107 3.94 -16.57 22.24
CA ILE A 107 3.70 -16.40 20.81
C ILE A 107 4.96 -16.76 20.06
N VAL A 108 4.83 -17.63 19.05
CA VAL A 108 5.94 -18.04 18.18
C VAL A 108 5.57 -17.77 16.73
N VAL A 109 6.46 -17.11 15.99
CA VAL A 109 6.30 -16.84 14.55
C VAL A 109 7.48 -17.44 13.82
N THR A 110 7.24 -18.31 12.85
CA THR A 110 8.29 -19.03 12.11
C THR A 110 8.07 -18.89 10.60
N ALA A 111 9.05 -18.36 9.88
CA ALA A 111 9.10 -18.43 8.41
C ALA A 111 9.54 -19.84 7.98
N LYS A 112 8.82 -20.43 7.03
CA LYS A 112 9.03 -21.82 6.61
C LYS A 112 9.73 -21.94 5.25
N LYS A 113 9.16 -21.35 4.22
CA LYS A 113 9.66 -21.45 2.84
C LYS A 113 9.16 -20.27 2.01
N MET A 114 9.87 -20.01 0.93
CA MET A 114 9.38 -19.13 -0.14
C MET A 114 8.70 -19.98 -1.22
N GLN A 115 7.61 -19.49 -1.77
CA GLN A 115 6.82 -20.15 -2.80
C GLN A 115 6.13 -19.12 -3.69
N ASP A 116 5.56 -19.58 -4.80
CA ASP A 116 4.72 -18.73 -5.66
C ASP A 116 3.32 -18.64 -5.04
N GLY A 117 2.80 -17.42 -4.91
CA GLY A 117 1.46 -17.12 -4.44
C GLY A 117 0.58 -16.50 -5.52
N MET A 118 -0.64 -16.14 -5.15
CA MET A 118 -1.62 -15.61 -6.08
C MET A 118 -1.25 -14.22 -6.61
N PHE A 119 -0.66 -13.40 -5.76
CA PHE A 119 -0.34 -12.00 -6.07
C PHE A 119 1.16 -11.77 -6.35
N GLY A 120 1.97 -12.79 -6.17
CA GLY A 120 3.41 -12.74 -6.32
C GLY A 120 4.11 -13.79 -5.45
N PRO A 121 5.43 -13.74 -5.34
CA PRO A 121 6.15 -14.58 -4.39
C PRO A 121 5.65 -14.34 -2.96
N GLU A 122 5.64 -15.39 -2.15
CA GLU A 122 5.22 -15.31 -0.75
C GLU A 122 6.12 -16.16 0.14
N ILE A 123 6.25 -15.75 1.41
CA ILE A 123 6.92 -16.54 2.43
C ILE A 123 5.86 -17.13 3.33
N SER A 124 5.73 -18.46 3.34
CA SER A 124 4.81 -19.13 4.26
C SER A 124 5.31 -19.02 5.70
N VAL A 125 4.41 -18.68 6.61
CA VAL A 125 4.69 -18.42 8.03
C VAL A 125 3.73 -19.22 8.88
N THR A 126 4.21 -19.79 9.97
CA THR A 126 3.36 -20.34 11.03
C THR A 126 3.33 -19.37 12.19
N VAL A 127 2.15 -18.99 12.66
CA VAL A 127 1.93 -18.19 13.87
C VAL A 127 1.29 -19.11 14.93
N GLU A 128 1.97 -19.31 16.05
CA GLU A 128 1.47 -20.09 17.19
C GLU A 128 1.16 -19.13 18.34
N ASN A 129 -0.08 -19.11 18.77
CA ASN A 129 -0.51 -18.33 19.92
C ASN A 129 -0.80 -19.24 21.10
N ASN A 130 0.17 -19.47 21.95
CA ASN A 130 0.02 -20.21 23.20
C ASN A 130 -0.31 -19.28 24.39
N SER A 131 -0.63 -18.02 24.14
CA SER A 131 -1.04 -17.06 25.17
C SER A 131 -2.53 -17.22 25.50
N THR A 132 -3.02 -16.41 26.44
CA THR A 132 -4.43 -16.40 26.88
C THR A 132 -5.28 -15.33 26.20
N GLN A 133 -4.73 -14.56 25.26
CA GLN A 133 -5.45 -13.47 24.56
C GLN A 133 -5.41 -13.69 23.04
N ASN A 134 -6.42 -13.19 22.36
CA ASN A 134 -6.46 -13.14 20.92
C ASN A 134 -5.45 -12.11 20.39
N ILE A 135 -4.71 -12.45 19.35
CA ILE A 135 -3.64 -11.57 18.83
C ILE A 135 -3.77 -11.38 17.33
N VAL A 136 -3.27 -10.22 16.89
CA VAL A 136 -2.93 -9.96 15.50
C VAL A 136 -1.41 -9.85 15.37
N VAL A 137 -0.84 -10.58 14.42
CA VAL A 137 0.54 -10.44 13.99
C VAL A 137 0.57 -9.80 12.61
N SER A 138 1.25 -8.68 12.47
CA SER A 138 1.37 -7.97 11.20
C SER A 138 2.81 -7.54 10.94
N SER A 139 3.21 -7.47 9.67
CA SER A 139 4.48 -6.84 9.31
C SER A 139 4.32 -5.33 9.15
N ARG A 140 5.39 -4.61 9.42
CA ARG A 140 5.49 -3.15 9.20
C ARG A 140 6.78 -2.82 8.47
N SER A 141 6.71 -1.79 7.64
CA SER A 141 7.87 -1.24 6.93
C SER A 141 8.65 -2.33 6.18
N LEU A 142 7.94 -3.17 5.42
CA LEU A 142 8.53 -4.25 4.65
C LEU A 142 9.35 -3.71 3.49
N SER A 143 10.53 -4.28 3.26
CA SER A 143 11.33 -4.01 2.08
C SER A 143 11.90 -5.31 1.48
N VAL A 144 12.14 -5.26 0.18
CA VAL A 144 12.85 -6.28 -0.58
C VAL A 144 14.06 -5.61 -1.23
N ASN A 145 15.26 -6.16 -1.01
CA ASN A 145 16.52 -5.60 -1.54
C ASN A 145 16.67 -4.08 -1.25
N ASN A 146 16.27 -3.64 -0.07
CA ASN A 146 16.21 -2.23 0.35
C ASN A 146 15.19 -1.33 -0.39
N PHE A 147 14.29 -1.90 -1.20
CA PHE A 147 13.13 -1.18 -1.69
C PHE A 147 11.92 -1.42 -0.78
N MET A 148 11.38 -0.35 -0.22
CA MET A 148 10.15 -0.38 0.58
C MET A 148 8.96 -0.75 -0.30
N LEU A 149 8.09 -1.60 0.21
CA LEU A 149 6.86 -2.04 -0.46
C LEU A 149 5.67 -1.67 0.43
N SER A 150 4.67 -0.97 -0.11
CA SER A 150 3.57 -0.38 0.66
C SER A 150 2.38 -1.32 0.86
N THR A 151 2.15 -2.24 -0.09
CA THR A 151 1.00 -3.16 -0.07
C THR A 151 1.38 -4.62 0.23
N SER A 152 2.69 -4.90 0.27
CA SER A 152 3.23 -6.21 0.63
C SER A 152 3.28 -6.39 2.15
N GLY A 153 3.10 -7.64 2.63
CA GLY A 153 3.25 -7.89 4.06
C GLY A 153 2.54 -9.13 4.60
N LEU A 154 2.54 -9.23 5.92
CA LEU A 154 1.89 -10.25 6.75
C LEU A 154 0.72 -9.64 7.52
N TYR A 155 -0.39 -10.36 7.58
CA TYR A 155 -1.47 -10.13 8.55
C TYR A 155 -2.06 -11.48 8.96
N SER A 156 -2.08 -11.77 10.26
CA SER A 156 -2.62 -13.01 10.82
C SER A 156 -3.33 -12.71 12.14
N ASP A 157 -4.61 -13.09 12.25
CA ASP A 157 -5.44 -12.96 13.46
C ASP A 157 -5.58 -14.36 14.08
N VAL A 158 -5.05 -14.56 15.28
CA VAL A 158 -4.93 -15.88 15.91
C VAL A 158 -5.52 -15.88 17.32
N ALA A 159 -6.60 -16.64 17.49
CA ALA A 159 -7.23 -16.80 18.80
C ALA A 159 -6.29 -17.46 19.82
N ALA A 160 -6.55 -17.22 21.09
CA ALA A 160 -5.83 -17.79 22.21
C ALA A 160 -5.75 -19.34 22.11
N GLY A 161 -4.56 -19.89 22.26
CA GLY A 161 -4.31 -21.33 22.18
C GLY A 161 -4.43 -21.93 20.78
N LYS A 162 -4.38 -21.13 19.71
CA LYS A 162 -4.50 -21.57 18.32
C LYS A 162 -3.23 -21.31 17.52
N LYS A 163 -3.23 -21.82 16.28
CA LYS A 163 -2.17 -21.62 15.29
C LYS A 163 -2.80 -21.21 13.97
N ASP A 164 -2.06 -20.45 13.20
CA ASP A 164 -2.40 -20.06 11.84
C ASP A 164 -1.24 -20.33 10.88
N ASN A 165 -1.56 -20.68 9.63
CA ASN A 165 -0.61 -20.71 8.53
C ASN A 165 -0.91 -19.50 7.66
N ALA A 166 -0.06 -18.52 7.77
CA ALA A 166 -0.17 -17.23 7.09
C ALA A 166 0.95 -17.04 6.06
N GLU A 167 0.88 -15.98 5.30
CA GLU A 167 1.88 -15.65 4.29
C GLU A 167 2.35 -14.19 4.41
N ILE A 168 3.65 -13.98 4.21
CA ILE A 168 4.17 -12.65 3.88
C ILE A 168 4.08 -12.52 2.37
N ASN A 169 3.09 -11.79 1.89
CA ASN A 169 2.86 -11.58 0.46
C ASN A 169 3.81 -10.50 -0.07
N LEU A 170 4.47 -10.76 -1.22
CA LEU A 170 5.29 -9.80 -1.96
C LEU A 170 4.60 -9.52 -3.29
N MET A 171 3.97 -8.35 -3.40
CA MET A 171 3.14 -8.03 -4.56
C MET A 171 3.98 -7.89 -5.83
N SER A 172 3.69 -8.70 -6.84
CA SER A 172 4.41 -8.69 -8.13
C SER A 172 4.39 -7.32 -8.83
N SER A 173 3.36 -6.51 -8.63
CA SER A 173 3.30 -5.14 -9.14
C SER A 173 4.37 -4.26 -8.52
N GLU A 174 4.51 -4.28 -7.20
CA GLU A 174 5.51 -3.48 -6.47
C GLU A 174 6.94 -3.94 -6.80
N LEU A 175 7.17 -5.26 -6.85
CA LEU A 175 8.47 -5.83 -7.25
C LEU A 175 8.85 -5.36 -8.65
N ARG A 176 7.93 -5.42 -9.61
CA ARG A 176 8.17 -4.98 -10.99
C ARG A 176 8.42 -3.48 -11.08
N GLU A 177 7.63 -2.65 -10.39
CA GLU A 177 7.80 -1.20 -10.39
C GLU A 177 9.11 -0.77 -9.75
N SER A 178 9.59 -1.52 -8.77
CA SER A 178 10.89 -1.33 -8.12
C SER A 178 12.05 -1.97 -8.91
N GLY A 179 11.81 -2.58 -10.08
CA GLY A 179 12.84 -3.26 -10.88
C GLY A 179 13.42 -4.51 -10.23
N ILE A 180 12.69 -5.12 -9.29
CA ILE A 180 13.15 -6.31 -8.56
C ILE A 180 12.78 -7.57 -9.35
N SER A 181 13.79 -8.19 -9.97
CA SER A 181 13.64 -9.48 -10.68
C SER A 181 14.12 -10.68 -9.86
N THR A 182 14.95 -10.43 -8.84
CA THR A 182 15.51 -11.45 -7.95
C THR A 182 15.40 -10.96 -6.52
N ILE A 183 14.87 -11.78 -5.62
CA ILE A 183 14.74 -11.45 -4.20
C ILE A 183 15.96 -11.99 -3.47
N GLY A 184 16.83 -11.11 -2.98
CA GLY A 184 17.99 -11.43 -2.19
C GLY A 184 17.68 -11.43 -0.70
N GLU A 185 16.92 -10.45 -0.26
CA GLU A 185 16.52 -10.31 1.14
C GLU A 185 15.15 -9.70 1.29
N VAL A 186 14.47 -10.03 2.38
CA VAL A 186 13.21 -9.40 2.80
C VAL A 186 13.39 -8.92 4.24
N SER A 187 13.18 -7.64 4.50
CA SER A 187 13.34 -7.06 5.84
C SER A 187 12.06 -6.34 6.29
N PHE A 188 11.69 -6.51 7.55
CA PHE A 188 10.48 -5.93 8.14
C PHE A 188 10.53 -5.95 9.67
N TYR A 189 9.61 -5.25 10.31
CA TYR A 189 9.31 -5.42 11.73
C TYR A 189 8.04 -6.24 11.88
N LEU A 190 7.94 -7.09 12.92
CA LEU A 190 6.67 -7.64 13.36
C LEU A 190 6.08 -6.76 14.46
N ASN A 191 4.80 -6.46 14.29
CA ASN A 191 3.97 -5.85 15.32
C ASN A 191 2.97 -6.90 15.81
N ILE A 192 3.01 -7.18 17.10
CA ILE A 192 2.08 -8.07 17.78
C ILE A 192 1.14 -7.20 18.61
N SER A 193 -0.16 -7.33 18.37
CA SER A 193 -1.20 -6.58 19.09
C SER A 193 -2.31 -7.49 19.57
N SER A 194 -3.07 -7.03 20.57
CA SER A 194 -4.32 -7.68 20.96
C SER A 194 -5.38 -7.44 19.89
N SER A 195 -6.05 -8.48 19.38
CA SER A 195 -7.16 -8.29 18.44
C SER A 195 -8.43 -7.70 19.13
N ASP A 196 -8.55 -7.86 20.43
CA ASP A 196 -9.71 -7.34 21.19
C ASP A 196 -9.59 -5.84 21.49
N THR A 197 -8.38 -5.34 21.74
CA THR A 197 -8.15 -3.95 22.20
C THR A 197 -7.32 -3.12 21.23
N TYR A 198 -6.71 -3.76 20.23
CA TYR A 198 -5.77 -3.16 19.27
C TYR A 198 -4.49 -2.56 19.90
N ASN A 199 -4.28 -2.81 21.20
CA ASN A 199 -3.06 -2.36 21.87
C ASN A 199 -1.88 -3.20 21.43
N THR A 200 -0.76 -2.54 21.15
CA THR A 200 0.51 -3.22 20.86
C THR A 200 0.98 -3.98 22.10
N ILE A 201 1.27 -5.27 21.92
CA ILE A 201 1.85 -6.16 22.94
C ILE A 201 3.37 -6.11 22.84
N ASP A 202 3.89 -6.21 21.60
CA ASP A 202 5.35 -6.16 21.34
C ASP A 202 5.59 -5.73 19.88
N THR A 203 6.80 -5.20 19.64
CA THR A 203 7.32 -4.92 18.30
C THR A 203 8.75 -5.41 18.24
N THR A 204 9.12 -6.15 17.19
CA THR A 204 10.48 -6.67 17.04
C THR A 204 11.48 -5.60 16.64
N ASP A 205 12.76 -5.89 16.83
CA ASP A 205 13.82 -5.28 16.03
C ASP A 205 13.63 -5.64 14.54
N LEU A 206 14.41 -5.01 13.66
CA LEU A 206 14.38 -5.30 12.23
C LEU A 206 14.75 -6.76 11.99
N ILE A 207 13.82 -7.51 11.42
CA ILE A 207 14.03 -8.89 10.98
C ILE A 207 14.52 -8.84 9.53
N THR A 208 15.49 -9.69 9.19
CA THR A 208 15.94 -9.89 7.81
C THR A 208 15.95 -11.39 7.49
N ILE A 209 15.24 -11.74 6.42
CA ILE A 209 15.23 -13.08 5.84
C ILE A 209 16.09 -13.06 4.58
N GLN A 210 17.20 -13.78 4.60
CA GLN A 210 18.06 -13.95 3.44
C GLN A 210 17.57 -15.12 2.59
N THR A 211 17.57 -14.94 1.27
CA THR A 211 17.23 -16.00 0.32
C THR A 211 18.50 -16.71 -0.20
N SER A 212 18.31 -17.79 -0.95
CA SER A 212 19.40 -18.47 -1.66
C SER A 212 20.11 -17.61 -2.71
N ALA A 213 19.52 -16.49 -3.10
CA ALA A 213 20.12 -15.53 -4.03
C ALA A 213 20.91 -14.40 -3.33
N ALA A 214 20.90 -14.33 -2.01
CA ALA A 214 21.61 -13.29 -1.28
C ALA A 214 23.11 -13.29 -1.64
N GLY A 215 23.64 -12.11 -2.00
CA GLY A 215 25.04 -11.94 -2.39
C GLY A 215 25.43 -12.52 -3.74
N THR A 216 24.49 -13.08 -4.52
CA THR A 216 24.76 -13.65 -5.85
C THR A 216 24.52 -12.68 -7.01
N PHE A 217 23.90 -11.53 -6.75
CA PHE A 217 23.58 -10.50 -7.73
C PHE A 217 23.70 -9.11 -7.09
N THR A 218 23.69 -8.09 -7.94
CA THR A 218 23.57 -6.68 -7.53
C THR A 218 22.20 -6.18 -7.98
N GLN A 219 21.42 -5.62 -7.06
CA GLN A 219 20.16 -4.98 -7.41
C GLN A 219 20.44 -3.72 -8.24
N GLU A 220 19.99 -3.74 -9.47
CA GLU A 220 20.01 -2.54 -10.31
C GLU A 220 18.96 -1.55 -9.81
N VAL A 221 19.31 -0.27 -9.83
CA VAL A 221 18.45 0.82 -9.40
C VAL A 221 18.17 1.70 -10.62
N ASP A 222 16.92 1.78 -11.02
CA ASP A 222 16.48 2.77 -12.00
C ASP A 222 16.02 4.04 -11.28
N ASP A 223 16.93 4.97 -11.15
CA ASP A 223 16.69 6.31 -10.60
C ASP A 223 16.65 7.40 -11.68
N SER A 224 16.40 7.01 -12.93
CA SER A 224 16.23 7.92 -14.06
C SER A 224 14.94 8.74 -13.92
N GLY A 225 14.98 9.97 -14.44
CA GLY A 225 13.85 10.91 -14.40
C GLY A 225 14.30 12.31 -14.03
N ASP A 226 13.33 13.16 -13.70
CA ASP A 226 13.58 14.55 -13.30
C ASP A 226 13.73 14.65 -11.78
N GLU A 227 14.91 15.03 -11.28
CA GLU A 227 15.13 15.24 -9.86
C GLU A 227 14.34 16.48 -9.40
N VAL A 228 13.32 16.26 -8.57
CA VAL A 228 12.41 17.30 -8.09
C VAL A 228 12.74 17.77 -6.67
N TYR A 229 13.51 16.97 -5.93
CA TYR A 229 13.99 17.34 -4.60
C TYR A 229 15.31 16.63 -4.27
N SER A 230 16.25 17.38 -3.71
CA SER A 230 17.50 16.85 -3.15
C SER A 230 17.91 17.69 -1.94
N GLY A 231 17.88 17.10 -0.75
CA GLY A 231 18.23 17.79 0.50
C GLY A 231 18.01 16.89 1.72
N ASN A 232 18.66 17.20 2.84
CA ASN A 232 18.56 16.45 4.10
C ASN A 232 18.87 14.94 3.96
N ASN A 233 19.74 14.56 3.02
CA ASN A 233 20.01 13.18 2.62
C ASN A 233 18.77 12.43 2.08
N LEU A 234 17.80 13.17 1.56
CA LEU A 234 16.62 12.66 0.87
C LEU A 234 16.70 13.06 -0.60
N ARG A 235 16.24 12.20 -1.48
CA ARG A 235 16.18 12.46 -2.91
C ARG A 235 14.84 11.98 -3.47
N VAL A 236 14.21 12.81 -4.31
CA VAL A 236 12.96 12.51 -5.00
C VAL A 236 13.13 12.78 -6.48
N VAL A 237 12.86 11.77 -7.29
CA VAL A 237 12.92 11.84 -8.76
C VAL A 237 11.54 11.53 -9.32
N CYS A 238 11.01 12.41 -10.15
CA CYS A 238 9.79 12.18 -10.90
C CYS A 238 10.11 11.27 -12.10
N LYS A 239 9.45 10.12 -12.19
CA LYS A 239 9.57 9.17 -13.29
C LYS A 239 8.54 9.41 -14.40
N GLY A 240 7.62 10.33 -14.20
CA GLY A 240 6.61 10.73 -15.14
C GLY A 240 5.17 10.42 -14.70
N LEU A 241 4.25 10.72 -15.59
CA LEU A 241 2.81 10.54 -15.41
C LEU A 241 2.37 9.23 -16.07
N LYS A 242 1.66 8.40 -15.32
CA LYS A 242 1.17 7.09 -15.75
C LYS A 242 -0.35 7.07 -15.72
N LYS A 243 -0.96 6.53 -16.76
CA LYS A 243 -2.40 6.27 -16.78
C LYS A 243 -2.71 5.15 -15.80
N ASP A 244 -3.68 5.38 -14.94
CA ASP A 244 -4.20 4.40 -14.02
C ASP A 244 -5.62 3.99 -14.43
N SER A 245 -6.06 2.80 -14.02
CA SER A 245 -7.40 2.29 -14.29
C SER A 245 -8.42 2.62 -13.19
N ILE A 246 -7.95 3.07 -12.04
CA ILE A 246 -8.75 3.34 -10.84
C ILE A 246 -8.79 4.84 -10.55
N TRP A 247 -7.65 5.52 -10.77
CA TRP A 247 -7.44 6.93 -10.49
C TRP A 247 -7.36 7.72 -11.79
N ASP A 248 -7.57 9.02 -11.73
CA ASP A 248 -7.50 9.90 -12.90
C ASP A 248 -6.10 9.90 -13.54
N GLY A 249 -5.07 9.63 -12.73
CA GLY A 249 -3.68 9.47 -13.14
C GLY A 249 -2.77 9.27 -11.94
N THR A 250 -1.54 8.85 -12.20
CA THR A 250 -0.53 8.65 -11.16
C THR A 250 0.80 9.26 -11.59
N VAL A 251 1.30 10.22 -10.82
CA VAL A 251 2.69 10.69 -10.95
C VAL A 251 3.57 9.71 -10.18
N VAL A 252 4.49 9.05 -10.88
CA VAL A 252 5.37 8.04 -10.28
C VAL A 252 6.66 8.71 -9.82
N PHE A 253 7.08 8.40 -8.61
CA PHE A 253 8.33 8.88 -8.02
C PHE A 253 9.25 7.73 -7.62
N TYR A 254 10.54 7.95 -7.80
CA TYR A 254 11.59 7.23 -7.10
C TYR A 254 11.98 8.07 -5.88
N LEU A 255 11.97 7.46 -4.72
CA LEU A 255 12.25 8.08 -3.43
C LEU A 255 13.46 7.38 -2.81
N GLU A 256 14.39 8.16 -2.24
CA GLU A 256 15.56 7.63 -1.58
C GLU A 256 15.79 8.34 -0.24
N ASN A 257 15.95 7.53 0.80
CA ASN A 257 16.26 7.99 2.16
C ASN A 257 17.65 7.52 2.58
N ASN A 258 18.64 8.38 2.44
CA ASN A 258 20.02 8.17 2.91
C ASN A 258 20.28 8.84 4.29
N SER A 259 19.22 9.26 4.99
CA SER A 259 19.31 9.81 6.33
C SER A 259 19.39 8.70 7.38
N GLY A 260 19.76 9.04 8.60
CA GLY A 260 19.79 8.11 9.73
C GLY A 260 18.42 7.93 10.41
N LYS A 261 17.31 8.41 9.83
CA LYS A 261 15.97 8.42 10.42
C LYS A 261 14.95 7.82 9.48
N ALA A 262 13.87 7.28 10.03
CA ALA A 262 12.69 6.97 9.24
C ALA A 262 12.00 8.27 8.82
N VAL A 263 11.59 8.36 7.56
CA VAL A 263 11.03 9.57 6.97
C VAL A 263 9.74 9.26 6.24
N SER A 264 8.70 10.05 6.53
CA SER A 264 7.46 10.07 5.76
C SER A 264 7.47 11.25 4.81
N ILE A 265 7.04 11.00 3.56
CA ILE A 265 6.96 11.99 2.48
C ILE A 265 5.53 12.02 1.96
N TYR A 266 4.94 13.19 1.84
CA TYR A 266 3.65 13.38 1.21
C TYR A 266 3.60 14.66 0.39
N ALA A 267 2.66 14.70 -0.58
CA ALA A 267 2.41 15.88 -1.39
C ALA A 267 1.31 16.73 -0.75
N GLU A 268 1.49 18.05 -0.78
CA GLU A 268 0.50 19.02 -0.32
C GLU A 268 0.36 20.16 -1.34
N ASN A 269 -0.76 20.90 -1.27
CA ASN A 269 -1.05 22.03 -2.16
C ASN A 269 -1.03 21.65 -3.64
N VAL A 270 -1.59 20.48 -3.98
CA VAL A 270 -1.52 19.95 -5.34
C VAL A 270 -2.54 20.62 -6.23
N SER A 271 -2.12 21.09 -7.38
CA SER A 271 -3.01 21.57 -8.45
C SER A 271 -2.65 20.92 -9.78
N VAL A 272 -3.67 20.69 -10.60
CA VAL A 272 -3.56 20.19 -11.96
C VAL A 272 -4.17 21.26 -12.90
N ASN A 273 -3.40 21.72 -13.88
CA ASN A 273 -3.81 22.80 -14.79
C ASN A 273 -4.34 24.05 -14.04
N GLY A 274 -3.76 24.35 -12.87
CA GLY A 274 -4.16 25.47 -12.01
C GLY A 274 -5.39 25.22 -11.12
N TYR A 275 -5.99 24.04 -11.14
CA TYR A 275 -7.12 23.67 -10.26
C TYR A 275 -6.63 22.78 -9.12
N MET A 276 -7.00 23.12 -7.88
CA MET A 276 -6.68 22.30 -6.72
C MET A 276 -7.38 20.94 -6.80
N VAL A 277 -6.64 19.88 -6.56
CA VAL A 277 -7.13 18.51 -6.59
C VAL A 277 -6.76 17.77 -5.31
N ASP A 278 -7.54 16.72 -5.00
CA ASP A 278 -7.19 15.79 -3.94
C ASP A 278 -6.19 14.77 -4.48
N VAL A 279 -5.24 14.36 -3.63
CA VAL A 279 -4.24 13.35 -3.99
C VAL A 279 -4.05 12.35 -2.87
N GLY A 280 -3.66 11.12 -3.25
CA GLY A 280 -3.16 10.11 -2.35
C GLY A 280 -1.66 9.94 -2.57
N MET A 281 -0.85 10.41 -1.62
CA MET A 281 0.57 10.13 -1.54
C MET A 281 0.99 10.17 -0.08
N TYR A 282 1.49 9.05 0.43
CA TYR A 282 2.06 8.94 1.75
C TYR A 282 3.08 7.80 1.74
N SER A 283 4.35 8.14 1.70
CA SER A 283 5.44 7.20 1.52
C SER A 283 6.34 7.19 2.76
N ASP A 284 6.42 6.03 3.42
CA ASP A 284 7.29 5.82 4.58
C ASP A 284 8.56 5.08 4.18
N LEU A 285 9.71 5.68 4.43
CA LEU A 285 11.02 5.11 4.14
C LEU A 285 11.84 4.93 5.41
N ARG A 286 12.30 3.70 5.66
CA ARG A 286 13.32 3.46 6.68
C ARG A 286 14.66 4.10 6.29
N PRO A 287 15.60 4.27 7.24
CA PRO A 287 16.96 4.68 6.93
C PRO A 287 17.61 3.79 5.86
N ASN A 288 18.30 4.38 4.91
CA ASN A 288 19.04 3.71 3.83
C ASN A 288 18.17 2.80 2.96
N THR A 289 16.92 3.20 2.73
CA THR A 289 16.00 2.49 1.82
C THR A 289 15.56 3.38 0.67
N ARG A 290 14.95 2.74 -0.32
CA ARG A 290 14.37 3.34 -1.52
C ARG A 290 12.92 2.92 -1.64
N MET A 291 12.18 3.63 -2.48
CA MET A 291 10.79 3.28 -2.81
C MET A 291 10.46 3.79 -4.20
N VAL A 292 9.68 3.05 -4.95
CA VAL A 292 8.94 3.56 -6.09
C VAL A 292 7.49 3.65 -5.67
N ASP A 293 6.95 4.86 -5.66
CA ASP A 293 5.58 5.12 -5.19
C ASP A 293 4.89 6.15 -6.07
N GLY A 294 3.59 6.31 -5.90
CA GLY A 294 2.75 7.16 -6.73
C GLY A 294 2.04 8.26 -5.95
N MET A 295 1.93 9.43 -6.57
CA MET A 295 0.95 10.43 -6.23
C MET A 295 -0.29 10.19 -7.10
N TYR A 296 -1.33 9.63 -6.49
CA TYR A 296 -2.59 9.31 -7.15
C TYR A 296 -3.46 10.55 -7.25
N LEU A 297 -3.79 10.97 -8.47
CA LEU A 297 -4.67 12.12 -8.71
C LEU A 297 -6.13 11.70 -8.55
N LEU A 298 -6.89 12.46 -7.79
CA LEU A 298 -8.28 12.18 -7.46
C LEU A 298 -9.16 13.38 -7.86
N ASN A 299 -10.30 13.11 -8.49
CA ASN A 299 -11.29 14.14 -8.81
C ASN A 299 -10.73 15.32 -9.63
N THR A 300 -9.92 15.03 -10.64
CA THR A 300 -9.36 16.08 -11.52
C THR A 300 -10.42 16.72 -12.41
N GLU A 301 -11.59 16.09 -12.58
CA GLU A 301 -12.66 16.49 -13.52
C GLU A 301 -12.19 16.58 -14.98
N LEU A 302 -11.06 15.92 -15.32
CA LEU A 302 -10.55 15.83 -16.68
C LEU A 302 -11.10 14.59 -17.39
N ASP A 303 -11.35 14.71 -18.69
CA ASP A 303 -11.83 13.61 -19.52
C ASP A 303 -10.70 12.59 -19.82
N SER A 304 -9.45 13.04 -19.80
CA SER A 304 -8.27 12.23 -20.11
C SER A 304 -7.05 12.71 -19.34
N ILE A 305 -6.17 11.78 -19.01
CA ILE A 305 -4.82 12.08 -18.52
C ILE A 305 -4.00 12.90 -19.53
N ASP A 306 -4.31 12.79 -20.82
CA ASP A 306 -3.64 13.54 -21.88
C ASP A 306 -3.99 15.04 -21.84
N ASP A 307 -5.03 15.44 -21.08
CA ASP A 307 -5.40 16.83 -20.84
C ASP A 307 -4.62 17.48 -19.69
N ILE A 308 -3.74 16.70 -19.01
CA ILE A 308 -2.85 17.22 -17.97
C ILE A 308 -1.67 17.91 -18.65
N HIS A 309 -1.56 19.22 -18.44
CA HIS A 309 -0.46 20.05 -18.97
C HIS A 309 0.56 20.40 -17.91
N ASP A 310 0.11 20.71 -16.71
CA ASP A 310 1.00 20.95 -15.57
C ASP A 310 0.41 20.40 -14.25
N ILE A 311 1.31 20.09 -13.34
CA ILE A 311 1.00 19.74 -11.95
C ILE A 311 1.94 20.54 -11.06
N GLU A 312 1.38 21.29 -10.11
CA GLU A 312 2.16 21.99 -9.09
C GLU A 312 1.86 21.40 -7.71
N PHE A 313 2.88 21.25 -6.87
CA PHE A 313 2.76 20.74 -5.51
C PHE A 313 3.97 21.10 -4.65
N ASN A 314 3.84 20.89 -3.34
CA ASN A 314 4.97 20.85 -2.42
C ASN A 314 5.14 19.43 -1.88
N LEU A 315 6.38 19.03 -1.60
CA LEU A 315 6.68 17.83 -0.82
C LEU A 315 6.93 18.24 0.62
N ARG A 316 6.26 17.58 1.53
CA ARG A 316 6.53 17.71 2.96
C ARG A 316 7.12 16.42 3.50
N MET A 317 8.22 16.55 4.22
CA MET A 317 8.99 15.45 4.78
C MET A 317 9.08 15.62 6.30
N PHE A 318 8.78 14.56 7.02
CA PHE A 318 8.84 14.56 8.48
C PHE A 318 9.41 13.24 9.01
N ASP A 319 9.95 13.30 10.20
CA ASP A 319 10.43 12.15 10.96
C ASP A 319 9.24 11.28 11.33
N SER A 320 9.20 10.04 10.86
CA SER A 320 8.04 9.13 11.02
C SER A 320 7.78 8.75 12.48
N ASP A 321 8.81 8.79 13.34
CA ASP A 321 8.70 8.42 14.74
C ASP A 321 8.24 9.58 15.63
N THR A 322 8.71 10.80 15.32
CA THR A 322 8.47 11.99 16.16
C THR A 322 7.48 12.97 15.56
N TYR A 323 7.10 12.79 14.29
CA TYR A 323 6.26 13.70 13.50
C TYR A 323 6.82 15.13 13.38
N GLN A 324 8.12 15.30 13.63
CA GLN A 324 8.78 16.59 13.47
C GLN A 324 9.07 16.86 11.99
N ASN A 325 8.76 18.07 11.54
CA ASN A 325 9.06 18.48 10.18
C ASN A 325 10.57 18.48 9.95
N ILE A 326 11.01 17.77 8.90
CA ILE A 326 12.40 17.75 8.42
C ILE A 326 12.58 18.83 7.37
N ALA A 327 11.69 18.87 6.38
CA ALA A 327 11.73 19.84 5.30
C ALA A 327 10.34 19.96 4.64
N THR A 328 10.15 21.11 3.99
CA THR A 328 9.10 21.32 2.99
C THR A 328 9.80 21.86 1.75
N SER A 329 9.52 21.30 0.58
CA SER A 329 10.11 21.79 -0.66
C SER A 329 9.54 23.16 -1.05
N ASP A 330 10.26 23.89 -1.91
CA ASP A 330 9.64 24.90 -2.72
C ASP A 330 8.53 24.28 -3.60
N VAL A 331 7.75 25.13 -4.28
CA VAL A 331 6.74 24.65 -5.24
C VAL A 331 7.46 23.92 -6.37
N ILE A 332 7.12 22.66 -6.56
CA ILE A 332 7.58 21.81 -7.66
C ILE A 332 6.54 21.93 -8.77
N ARG A 333 7.00 22.15 -10.00
CA ARG A 333 6.16 22.19 -11.19
C ARG A 333 6.62 21.14 -12.19
N LEU A 334 5.71 20.25 -12.54
CA LEU A 334 5.88 19.25 -13.59
C LEU A 334 5.09 19.71 -14.82
N GLU A 335 5.73 19.75 -15.98
CA GLU A 335 5.07 20.10 -17.25
C GLU A 335 5.00 18.84 -18.13
N PHE A 336 3.82 18.56 -18.65
CA PHE A 336 3.54 17.42 -19.52
C PHE A 336 3.01 17.90 -20.87
N ASN A 337 3.24 17.12 -21.91
CA ASN A 337 2.67 17.34 -23.27
C ASN A 337 2.98 18.73 -23.86
N LYS A 338 4.27 18.97 -24.16
CA LYS A 338 4.67 20.06 -25.08
C LYS A 338 4.72 19.58 -26.53
#